data_5be17553f9ab71b81c2a1db4f2b7d457
#
_entry.id   5be17553f9ab71b81c2a1db4f2b7d457
#
_cell.length_a   1.000
_cell.length_b   1.000
_cell.length_c   1.000
_cell.angle_alpha   90.00
_cell.angle_beta   90.00
_cell.angle_gamma   90.00
#
_symmetry.space_group_name_H-M   'P 1'
#
loop_
_entity.id
_entity.type
_entity.pdbx_description
1 polymer ?
#
loop_
_entity_poly.entity_id
_entity_poly.type
_entity_poly.pdbx_seq_one_letter_code
_entity_poly.pdbx_strand_id
1 'polypeptide(L)'
;MRKLIVLSFTTLDNVIQAPGGPEEDPTGGFEHEGWVAGYLDDFLLNVMIKQTSKPFDLLLGKKTYEIFAAYWPYVNADQNPFASKLNNAKKYVASKTLTKLDWNNSELINGDVPEGIKRIKAQDRPEIQVYGSSNLVQTL
;
A
#
# COMPACT_ATOMS: atom_id res chain seq x y z
N MET A 1 -17.32 -4.99 -12.24
CA MET A 1 -16.81 -4.57 -10.93
C MET A 1 -15.31 -4.87 -10.87
N ARG A 2 -14.50 -3.90 -10.45
CA ARG A 2 -13.03 -4.02 -10.37
C ARG A 2 -12.63 -5.09 -9.35
N LYS A 3 -11.55 -5.81 -9.64
CA LYS A 3 -10.92 -6.68 -8.64
C LYS A 3 -10.28 -5.83 -7.55
N LEU A 4 -10.35 -6.30 -6.31
CA LEU A 4 -9.59 -5.78 -5.19
C LEU A 4 -8.67 -6.92 -4.74
N ILE A 5 -7.37 -6.64 -4.70
CA ILE A 5 -6.31 -7.60 -4.40
C ILE A 5 -5.57 -7.08 -3.16
N VAL A 6 -5.51 -7.91 -2.14
CA VAL A 6 -4.73 -7.60 -0.93
C VAL A 6 -3.36 -8.27 -1.06
N LEU A 7 -2.32 -7.46 -0.88
CA LEU A 7 -0.93 -7.88 -0.90
C LEU A 7 -0.31 -7.51 0.45
N SER A 8 0.20 -8.48 1.17
CA SER A 8 0.82 -8.25 2.47
C SER A 8 1.97 -9.21 2.70
N PHE A 9 3.04 -8.72 3.29
CA PHE A 9 4.05 -9.57 3.90
C PHE A 9 3.52 -10.03 5.25
N THR A 10 3.69 -11.31 5.54
CA THR A 10 3.20 -11.92 6.78
C THR A 10 4.21 -12.93 7.25
N THR A 11 4.56 -12.87 8.53
CA THR A 11 5.35 -13.93 9.17
C THR A 11 4.50 -15.20 9.33
N LEU A 12 5.12 -16.31 9.68
CA LEU A 12 4.43 -17.60 9.88
C LEU A 12 3.40 -17.53 11.04
N ASP A 13 3.64 -16.66 12.01
CA ASP A 13 2.75 -16.40 13.15
C ASP A 13 1.82 -15.18 12.94
N ASN A 14 1.63 -14.77 11.67
CA ASN A 14 0.71 -13.73 11.22
C ASN A 14 1.05 -12.29 11.66
N VAL A 15 2.30 -11.98 11.92
CA VAL A 15 2.75 -10.60 12.11
C VAL A 15 2.87 -9.93 10.74
N ILE A 16 2.24 -8.76 10.57
CA ILE A 16 2.32 -7.93 9.36
C ILE A 16 2.87 -6.53 9.63
N GLN A 17 3.29 -6.27 10.87
CA GLN A 17 3.81 -4.97 11.28
C GLN A 17 5.21 -4.73 10.73
N ALA A 18 5.47 -3.53 10.24
CA ALA A 18 6.78 -3.00 9.84
C ALA A 18 7.69 -3.96 9.04
N PRO A 19 7.22 -4.57 7.96
CA PRO A 19 8.03 -5.52 7.21
C PRO A 19 9.17 -4.85 6.41
N GLY A 20 8.96 -3.60 5.96
CA GLY A 20 9.75 -3.00 4.88
C GLY A 20 11.05 -2.35 5.32
N GLY A 21 11.10 -1.72 6.47
CA GLY A 21 12.29 -1.00 6.90
C GLY A 21 12.35 -0.70 8.40
N PRO A 22 13.53 -0.34 8.90
CA PRO A 22 13.69 0.12 10.27
C PRO A 22 12.90 1.42 10.49
N GLU A 23 12.34 1.58 11.68
CA GLU A 23 11.50 2.71 12.08
C GLU A 23 10.20 2.88 11.27
N GLU A 24 9.78 1.85 10.53
CA GLU A 24 8.55 1.87 9.74
C GLU A 24 7.30 1.94 10.65
N ASP A 25 7.27 1.15 11.70
CA ASP A 25 6.17 1.10 12.67
C ASP A 25 6.61 0.59 14.06
N PRO A 26 7.18 1.41 14.94
CA PRO A 26 7.60 1.02 16.29
C PRO A 26 6.43 0.93 17.28
N THR A 27 5.17 1.02 16.83
CA THR A 27 3.99 1.02 17.71
C THR A 27 3.97 -0.24 18.57
N GLY A 28 3.65 -0.09 19.83
CA GLY A 28 3.59 -1.22 20.77
C GLY A 28 4.96 -1.77 21.20
N GLY A 29 6.06 -1.06 20.90
CA GLY A 29 7.42 -1.53 21.22
C GLY A 29 7.90 -2.66 20.30
N PHE A 30 7.43 -2.70 19.05
CA PHE A 30 7.88 -3.71 18.09
C PHE A 30 9.35 -3.48 17.69
N GLU A 31 10.20 -4.47 17.94
CA GLU A 31 11.66 -4.36 17.78
C GLU A 31 12.20 -5.09 16.52
N HIS A 32 11.33 -5.71 15.71
CA HIS A 32 11.72 -6.53 14.55
C HIS A 32 11.39 -5.85 13.21
N GLU A 33 11.46 -4.54 13.16
CA GLU A 33 11.16 -3.77 11.95
C GLU A 33 12.13 -4.10 10.80
N GLY A 34 11.62 -4.06 9.57
CA GLY A 34 12.43 -4.37 8.38
C GLY A 34 12.73 -5.87 8.20
N TRP A 35 11.99 -6.74 8.88
CA TRP A 35 12.24 -8.18 8.88
C TRP A 35 12.17 -8.83 7.49
N VAL A 36 11.45 -8.24 6.54
CA VAL A 36 11.36 -8.79 5.18
C VAL A 36 12.67 -8.66 4.39
N ALA A 37 13.53 -7.70 4.76
CA ALA A 37 14.75 -7.41 3.99
C ALA A 37 15.68 -8.62 3.86
N GLY A 38 15.77 -9.45 4.88
CA GLY A 38 16.55 -10.68 4.86
C GLY A 38 16.00 -11.79 3.97
N TYR A 39 14.79 -11.65 3.45
CA TYR A 39 14.08 -12.64 2.61
C TYR A 39 13.83 -12.13 1.19
N LEU A 40 14.33 -10.93 0.84
CA LEU A 40 14.22 -10.40 -0.51
C LEU A 40 15.22 -11.11 -1.43
N ASP A 41 14.75 -12.13 -2.12
CA ASP A 41 15.47 -12.85 -3.15
C ASP A 41 14.90 -12.59 -4.55
N ASP A 42 15.56 -13.11 -5.57
CA ASP A 42 15.14 -12.94 -6.98
C ASP A 42 13.73 -13.50 -7.23
N PHE A 43 13.34 -14.56 -6.52
CA PHE A 43 12.01 -15.14 -6.66
C PHE A 43 10.93 -14.16 -6.17
N LEU A 44 11.10 -13.62 -4.97
CA LEU A 44 10.17 -12.66 -4.39
C LEU A 44 10.11 -11.38 -5.22
N LEU A 45 11.26 -10.87 -5.67
CA LEU A 45 11.32 -9.70 -6.56
C LEU A 45 10.57 -9.95 -7.87
N ASN A 46 10.72 -11.11 -8.50
CA ASN A 46 9.99 -11.48 -9.70
C ASN A 46 8.48 -11.58 -9.47
N VAL A 47 8.03 -12.08 -8.32
CA VAL A 47 6.62 -12.09 -7.94
C VAL A 47 6.07 -10.67 -7.83
N MET A 48 6.78 -9.75 -7.15
CA MET A 48 6.38 -8.35 -7.02
C MET A 48 6.32 -7.63 -8.37
N ILE A 49 7.31 -7.85 -9.25
CA ILE A 49 7.33 -7.31 -10.62
C ILE A 49 6.11 -7.81 -11.40
N LYS A 50 5.80 -9.09 -11.31
CA LYS A 50 4.64 -9.70 -11.99
C LYS A 50 3.31 -9.13 -11.47
N GLN A 51 3.16 -8.96 -10.18
CA GLN A 51 1.97 -8.36 -9.55
C GLN A 51 1.73 -6.92 -10.03
N THR A 52 2.79 -6.17 -10.28
CA THR A 52 2.74 -4.78 -10.75
C THR A 52 2.92 -4.63 -12.26
N SER A 53 2.84 -5.72 -13.04
CA SER A 53 3.03 -5.69 -14.50
C SER A 53 1.89 -5.01 -15.25
N LYS A 54 0.67 -5.06 -14.68
CA LYS A 54 -0.52 -4.41 -15.23
C LYS A 54 -0.79 -3.09 -14.50
N PRO A 55 -1.53 -2.16 -15.12
CA PRO A 55 -2.00 -0.97 -14.42
C PRO A 55 -2.84 -1.32 -13.20
N PHE A 56 -2.68 -0.59 -12.13
CA PHE A 56 -3.44 -0.72 -10.89
C PHE A 56 -3.66 0.64 -10.23
N ASP A 57 -4.68 0.73 -9.40
CA ASP A 57 -4.88 1.80 -8.44
C ASP A 57 -4.57 1.28 -7.03
N LEU A 58 -4.19 2.16 -6.12
CA LEU A 58 -3.90 1.82 -4.73
C LEU A 58 -5.09 2.15 -3.82
N LEU A 59 -5.31 1.29 -2.83
CA LEU A 59 -6.17 1.60 -1.70
C LEU A 59 -5.34 1.46 -0.42
N LEU A 60 -5.19 2.55 0.31
CA LEU A 60 -4.29 2.68 1.43
C LEU A 60 -5.04 3.15 2.68
N GLY A 61 -4.72 2.58 3.82
CA GLY A 61 -5.05 3.16 5.11
C GLY A 61 -4.12 4.33 5.44
N LYS A 62 -4.50 5.16 6.42
CA LYS A 62 -3.73 6.35 6.82
C LYS A 62 -2.24 6.04 7.02
N LYS A 63 -1.92 5.08 7.89
CA LYS A 63 -0.53 4.79 8.28
C LYS A 63 0.31 4.36 7.07
N THR A 64 -0.18 3.41 6.28
CA THR A 64 0.51 2.97 5.07
C THR A 64 0.67 4.12 4.07
N TYR A 65 -0.35 5.00 3.94
CA TYR A 65 -0.24 6.18 3.10
C TYR A 65 0.89 7.11 3.57
N GLU A 66 0.96 7.41 4.86
CA GLU A 66 1.98 8.29 5.43
C GLU A 66 3.40 7.74 5.24
N ILE A 67 3.60 6.43 5.48
CA ILE A 67 4.88 5.73 5.25
C ILE A 67 5.25 5.80 3.76
N PHE A 68 4.34 5.46 2.87
CA PHE A 68 4.59 5.43 1.43
C PHE A 68 4.83 6.82 0.85
N ALA A 69 4.07 7.82 1.28
CA ALA A 69 4.22 9.21 0.85
C ALA A 69 5.54 9.84 1.31
N ALA A 70 6.09 9.38 2.43
CA ALA A 70 7.38 9.84 2.92
C ALA A 70 8.57 9.20 2.18
N TYR A 71 8.38 8.10 1.49
CA TYR A 71 9.45 7.33 0.86
C TYR A 71 9.39 7.34 -0.68
N TRP A 72 8.30 6.85 -1.28
CA TRP A 72 8.22 6.56 -2.72
C TRP A 72 8.41 7.76 -3.65
N PRO A 73 7.95 8.98 -3.33
CA PRO A 73 8.21 10.16 -4.17
C PRO A 73 9.69 10.50 -4.33
N TYR A 74 10.52 10.08 -3.39
CA TYR A 74 11.96 10.40 -3.34
C TYR A 74 12.85 9.28 -3.88
N VAL A 75 12.28 8.11 -4.17
CA VAL A 75 13.03 6.98 -4.75
C VAL A 75 13.28 7.23 -6.24
N ASN A 76 14.52 7.08 -6.67
CA ASN A 76 14.88 7.25 -8.09
C ASN A 76 14.19 6.17 -8.95
N ALA A 77 13.29 6.61 -9.84
CA ALA A 77 12.51 5.74 -10.71
C ALA A 77 13.37 4.95 -11.72
N ASP A 78 14.54 5.49 -12.13
CA ASP A 78 15.45 4.82 -13.05
C ASP A 78 16.14 3.62 -12.39
N GLN A 79 16.33 3.69 -11.08
CA GLN A 79 16.95 2.63 -10.29
C GLN A 79 15.92 1.65 -9.71
N ASN A 80 14.68 2.10 -9.57
CA ASN A 80 13.59 1.31 -9.02
C ASN A 80 12.28 1.48 -9.82
N PRO A 81 12.02 0.62 -10.81
CA PRO A 81 10.80 0.68 -11.62
C PRO A 81 9.49 0.59 -10.81
N PHE A 82 9.55 0.03 -9.62
CA PHE A 82 8.40 -0.05 -8.71
C PHE A 82 7.98 1.33 -8.21
N ALA A 83 8.95 2.20 -7.91
CA ALA A 83 8.68 3.58 -7.49
C ALA A 83 7.87 4.36 -8.54
N SER A 84 8.24 4.25 -9.84
CA SER A 84 7.50 4.87 -10.93
C SER A 84 6.04 4.41 -10.96
N LYS A 85 5.79 3.11 -10.82
CA LYS A 85 4.44 2.54 -10.85
C LYS A 85 3.58 3.04 -9.69
N LEU A 86 4.13 3.05 -8.47
CA LEU A 86 3.43 3.54 -7.29
C LEU A 86 3.14 5.05 -7.38
N ASN A 87 4.11 5.84 -7.83
CA ASN A 87 3.94 7.28 -7.97
C ASN A 87 2.87 7.63 -9.02
N ASN A 88 2.78 6.90 -10.12
CA ASN A 88 1.81 7.12 -11.19
C ASN A 88 0.42 6.56 -10.90
N ALA A 89 0.30 5.53 -10.07
CA ALA A 89 -0.99 4.94 -9.70
C ALA A 89 -1.91 5.98 -9.05
N LYS A 90 -3.22 5.87 -9.28
CA LYS A 90 -4.24 6.58 -8.48
C LYS A 90 -4.28 5.96 -7.08
N LYS A 91 -4.31 6.78 -6.05
CA LYS A 91 -4.35 6.36 -4.65
C LYS A 91 -5.66 6.80 -4.00
N TYR A 92 -6.39 5.85 -3.47
CA TYR A 92 -7.55 6.07 -2.62
C TYR A 92 -7.13 5.87 -1.16
N VAL A 93 -7.36 6.86 -0.32
CA VAL A 93 -6.88 6.87 1.06
C VAL A 93 -8.05 6.82 2.03
N ALA A 94 -8.12 5.74 2.80
CA ALA A 94 -9.11 5.58 3.86
C ALA A 94 -8.58 6.22 5.15
N SER A 95 -9.10 7.38 5.51
CA SER A 95 -8.72 8.08 6.74
C SER A 95 -9.86 8.96 7.25
N LYS A 96 -10.02 9.00 8.57
CA LYS A 96 -10.96 9.91 9.26
C LYS A 96 -10.27 11.18 9.77
N THR A 97 -8.96 11.26 9.70
CA THR A 97 -8.17 12.33 10.35
C THR A 97 -7.27 13.11 9.39
N LEU A 98 -6.93 12.53 8.23
CA LEU A 98 -6.19 13.25 7.20
C LEU A 98 -7.11 14.29 6.52
N THR A 99 -6.60 15.50 6.40
CA THR A 99 -7.27 16.60 5.70
C THR A 99 -6.54 16.99 4.42
N LYS A 100 -5.28 16.62 4.28
CA LYS A 100 -4.43 16.92 3.13
C LYS A 100 -3.66 15.69 2.69
N LEU A 101 -3.48 15.54 1.39
CA LEU A 101 -2.70 14.47 0.77
C LEU A 101 -1.64 15.11 -0.14
N ASP A 102 -0.37 14.94 0.20
CA ASP A 102 0.75 15.55 -0.51
C ASP A 102 1.34 14.65 -1.61
N TRP A 103 1.03 13.36 -1.61
CA TRP A 103 1.48 12.45 -2.65
C TRP A 103 0.59 12.55 -3.89
N ASN A 104 1.19 12.71 -5.06
CA ASN A 104 0.48 12.87 -6.32
C ASN A 104 -0.58 11.78 -6.55
N ASN A 105 -1.66 12.14 -7.27
CA ASN A 105 -2.76 11.25 -7.63
C ASN A 105 -3.49 10.63 -6.43
N SER A 106 -3.46 11.27 -5.26
CA SER A 106 -4.14 10.82 -4.05
C SER A 106 -5.51 11.47 -3.87
N GLU A 107 -6.46 10.70 -3.34
CA GLU A 107 -7.83 11.13 -3.06
C GLU A 107 -8.32 10.50 -1.75
N LEU A 108 -8.90 11.31 -0.86
CA LEU A 108 -9.55 10.81 0.36
C LEU A 108 -10.87 10.12 0.03
N ILE A 109 -11.10 8.97 0.66
CA ILE A 109 -12.42 8.36 0.72
C ILE A 109 -13.23 9.14 1.75
N ASN A 110 -14.15 9.96 1.26
CA ASN A 110 -15.04 10.76 2.12
C ASN A 110 -16.19 9.91 2.66
N GLY A 111 -16.49 10.07 3.95
CA GLY A 111 -17.61 9.43 4.63
C GLY A 111 -17.34 7.98 5.04
N ASP A 112 -18.33 7.12 4.85
CA ASP A 112 -18.23 5.70 5.18
C ASP A 112 -17.28 4.97 4.26
N VAL A 113 -16.27 4.30 4.83
CA VAL A 113 -15.18 3.65 4.07
C VAL A 113 -15.72 2.47 3.24
N PRO A 114 -16.50 1.53 3.76
CA PRO A 114 -17.11 0.45 2.98
C PRO A 114 -17.90 0.95 1.78
N GLU A 115 -18.75 1.96 1.96
CA GLU A 115 -19.53 2.55 0.85
C GLU A 115 -18.63 3.27 -0.15
N GLY A 116 -17.60 3.96 0.32
CA GLY A 116 -16.57 4.56 -0.55
C GLY A 116 -15.88 3.52 -1.42
N ILE A 117 -15.49 2.40 -0.84
CA ILE A 117 -14.85 1.28 -1.55
C ILE A 117 -15.80 0.66 -2.59
N LYS A 118 -17.08 0.49 -2.26
CA LYS A 118 -18.08 0.02 -3.23
C LYS A 118 -18.18 0.95 -4.45
N ARG A 119 -18.23 2.28 -4.23
CA ARG A 119 -18.22 3.28 -5.31
C ARG A 119 -16.97 3.19 -6.17
N ILE A 120 -15.79 3.06 -5.56
CA ILE A 120 -14.52 2.91 -6.27
C ILE A 120 -14.51 1.62 -7.09
N LYS A 121 -14.98 0.49 -6.53
CA LYS A 121 -15.06 -0.80 -7.23
C LYS A 121 -16.03 -0.79 -8.42
N ALA A 122 -17.01 0.09 -8.43
CA ALA A 122 -17.96 0.24 -9.53
C ALA A 122 -17.41 1.02 -10.73
N GLN A 123 -16.32 1.75 -10.58
CA GLN A 123 -15.69 2.51 -11.67
C GLN A 123 -15.08 1.60 -12.73
N ASP A 124 -15.06 2.07 -13.99
CA ASP A 124 -14.34 1.41 -15.09
C ASP A 124 -12.88 1.87 -15.11
N ARG A 125 -12.07 1.24 -14.26
CA ARG A 125 -10.66 1.52 -14.05
C ARG A 125 -9.89 0.23 -13.76
N PRO A 126 -8.55 0.24 -13.74
CA PRO A 126 -7.71 -0.90 -13.39
C PRO A 126 -8.06 -1.53 -12.04
N GLU A 127 -7.54 -2.70 -11.76
CA GLU A 127 -7.69 -3.37 -10.46
C GLU A 127 -7.21 -2.49 -9.31
N ILE A 128 -7.71 -2.77 -8.11
CA ILE A 128 -7.32 -2.07 -6.88
C ILE A 128 -6.37 -2.98 -6.12
N GLN A 129 -5.20 -2.48 -5.76
CA GLN A 129 -4.24 -3.18 -4.92
C GLN A 129 -4.16 -2.52 -3.54
N VAL A 130 -4.24 -3.33 -2.49
CA VAL A 130 -4.09 -2.93 -1.09
C VAL A 130 -2.76 -3.48 -0.59
N TYR A 131 -1.85 -2.59 -0.22
CA TYR A 131 -0.56 -2.97 0.34
C TYR A 131 -0.59 -2.77 1.86
N GLY A 132 -0.62 -3.87 2.61
CA GLY A 132 -0.69 -3.79 4.05
C GLY A 132 -1.99 -3.18 4.56
N SER A 133 -1.92 -2.30 5.59
CA SER A 133 -3.07 -1.71 6.28
C SER A 133 -3.99 -2.75 6.91
N SER A 134 -3.49 -3.49 7.91
CA SER A 134 -4.24 -4.57 8.59
C SER A 134 -5.64 -4.15 9.02
N ASN A 135 -5.79 -2.97 9.61
CA ASN A 135 -7.08 -2.45 10.03
C ASN A 135 -8.03 -2.17 8.84
N LEU A 136 -7.49 -1.68 7.72
CA LEU A 136 -8.29 -1.46 6.52
C LEU A 136 -8.76 -2.78 5.93
N VAL A 137 -7.89 -3.79 5.86
CA VAL A 137 -8.23 -5.11 5.33
C VAL A 137 -9.39 -5.75 6.09
N GLN A 138 -9.48 -5.55 7.41
CA GLN A 138 -10.61 -6.04 8.21
C GLN A 138 -11.94 -5.30 7.92
N THR A 139 -11.88 -4.18 7.21
CA THR A 139 -13.05 -3.38 6.84
C THR A 139 -13.56 -3.72 5.42
N LEU A 140 -12.76 -4.46 4.64
CA LEU A 140 -13.06 -4.87 3.24
C LEU A 140 -14.03 -6.08 3.17
#